data_02ddf309870a317c8014acfc44173125
#
_entry.id   02ddf309870a317c8014acfc44173125
#
_cell.length_a   1.000
_cell.length_b   1.000
_cell.length_c   1.000
_cell.angle_alpha   90.00
_cell.angle_beta   90.00
_cell.angle_gamma   90.00
#
_symmetry.space_group_name_H-M   'P 1'
#
loop_
_entity.id
_entity.type
_entity.pdbx_description
1 polymer ?
#
loop_
_entity_poly.entity_id
_entity_poly.type
_entity_poly.pdbx_seq_one_letter_code
_entity_poly.pdbx_strand_id
1 'polypeptide(L)'
;MSENELYFVIPTCRLRDVGETVEQYDEHFRRNGHTVRIIVFDDSSHSSQAKYYPQLEQTKTHNDLYYVGPREKEQFLAYLHKRLRDKRLERLVKDLFRPSYGGNRNFTLMYTLGGLMVSADDDMRPYTLMEDSPESLDADEICRGKLIKAGGNGYTRKSFDILRAFLDVLGKPVRQVPDNYERGEVLLDSATDLETNASVKLAHENSLLLRRGPLADDATVKMAQTFRSGTNDIDALDFVEMFLADESQKSLSDLNDVYVLVNFRPAVTKMNWRMDCGVAGYDNTFGLPPFFPTRLRFEDYIYRLWIQQPGIAAAHVDAAQNHCKSNYMRNPPAAEIFNEEVSNLLKRKIKSTVSRLDELTIAFDYEGEVTAEDAQEILDKISRLHARTLDAAKGAEPVRADALRVFAANLEKTFYGFEPDFFQQNLLRIVDDVVSVIKGSIELWPTLIEVCYFQKNRAGLPQTKVNNQKK
;
A
#
# COMPACT_ATOMS: atom_id res chain seq x y z
N MET A 1 -20.77 -25.44 -4.82
CA MET A 1 -19.53 -24.74 -4.42
C MET A 1 -19.88 -24.00 -3.16
N SER A 2 -19.17 -24.21 -2.05
CA SER A 2 -19.33 -23.37 -0.85
C SER A 2 -19.04 -21.92 -1.25
N GLU A 3 -19.91 -20.99 -0.86
CA GLU A 3 -19.62 -19.58 -1.03
C GLU A 3 -18.23 -19.30 -0.41
N ASN A 4 -17.34 -18.68 -1.17
CA ASN A 4 -16.02 -18.32 -0.68
C ASN A 4 -16.19 -17.38 0.52
N GLU A 5 -15.48 -17.66 1.60
CA GLU A 5 -15.47 -16.79 2.78
C GLU A 5 -14.92 -15.40 2.39
N LEU A 6 -15.60 -14.35 2.81
CA LEU A 6 -15.25 -12.96 2.46
C LEU A 6 -14.67 -12.24 3.68
N TYR A 7 -13.45 -11.77 3.52
CA TYR A 7 -12.71 -11.08 4.56
C TYR A 7 -12.47 -9.62 4.23
N PHE A 8 -12.59 -8.78 5.24
CA PHE A 8 -12.08 -7.42 5.23
C PHE A 8 -11.00 -7.29 6.30
N VAL A 9 -9.78 -6.94 5.91
CA VAL A 9 -8.64 -6.92 6.82
C VAL A 9 -8.03 -5.52 6.92
N ILE A 10 -7.61 -5.14 8.13
CA ILE A 10 -6.98 -3.85 8.41
C ILE A 10 -5.63 -4.12 9.07
N PRO A 11 -4.52 -4.15 8.30
CA PRO A 11 -3.19 -4.15 8.88
C PRO A 11 -2.87 -2.76 9.45
N THR A 12 -2.37 -2.71 10.69
CA THR A 12 -2.07 -1.45 11.36
C THR A 12 -0.83 -1.53 12.27
N CYS A 13 -0.17 -0.42 12.45
CA CYS A 13 0.75 -0.16 13.57
C CYS A 13 0.28 1.05 14.40
N ARG A 14 -0.93 1.58 14.13
CA ARG A 14 -1.53 2.78 14.72
C ARG A 14 -2.92 2.47 15.29
N LEU A 15 -2.99 1.55 16.26
CA LEU A 15 -4.26 1.08 16.84
C LEU A 15 -5.20 2.21 17.28
N ARG A 16 -4.66 3.40 17.55
CA ARG A 16 -5.44 4.60 17.89
C ARG A 16 -6.48 4.97 16.80
N ASP A 17 -6.11 4.81 15.53
CA ASP A 17 -6.88 5.34 14.40
C ASP A 17 -7.84 4.29 13.80
N VAL A 18 -7.67 3.01 14.18
CA VAL A 18 -8.37 1.85 13.59
C VAL A 18 -9.87 1.83 13.88
N GLY A 19 -10.29 2.25 15.08
CA GLY A 19 -11.69 2.18 15.48
C GLY A 19 -12.61 2.93 14.52
N GLU A 20 -12.24 4.14 14.15
CA GLU A 20 -12.99 4.95 13.18
C GLU A 20 -13.02 4.29 11.79
N THR A 21 -11.89 3.73 11.34
CA THR A 21 -11.83 3.03 10.05
C THR A 21 -12.75 1.81 10.03
N VAL A 22 -12.73 0.99 11.09
CA VAL A 22 -13.63 -0.14 11.25
C VAL A 22 -15.10 0.29 11.19
N GLU A 23 -15.49 1.32 11.94
CA GLU A 23 -16.89 1.80 11.97
C GLU A 23 -17.35 2.30 10.61
N GLN A 24 -16.51 3.06 9.90
CA GLN A 24 -16.87 3.61 8.60
C GLN A 24 -17.01 2.53 7.53
N TYR A 25 -16.11 1.53 7.50
CA TYR A 25 -16.23 0.41 6.56
C TYR A 25 -17.37 -0.52 6.93
N ASP A 26 -17.59 -0.84 8.22
CA ASP A 26 -18.71 -1.68 8.63
C ASP A 26 -20.06 -1.06 8.26
N GLU A 27 -20.23 0.24 8.50
CA GLU A 27 -21.43 0.97 8.10
C GLU A 27 -21.59 1.02 6.58
N HIS A 28 -20.47 1.17 5.84
CA HIS A 28 -20.48 1.09 4.38
C HIS A 28 -20.95 -0.27 3.90
N PHE A 29 -20.46 -1.36 4.47
CA PHE A 29 -20.88 -2.73 4.12
C PHE A 29 -22.35 -2.96 4.47
N ARG A 30 -22.78 -2.51 5.65
CA ARG A 30 -24.19 -2.62 6.07
C ARG A 30 -25.13 -1.91 5.10
N ARG A 31 -24.80 -0.69 4.67
CA ARG A 31 -25.61 0.09 3.71
C ARG A 31 -25.74 -0.59 2.34
N ASN A 32 -24.71 -1.28 1.93
CA ASN A 32 -24.67 -2.00 0.66
C ASN A 32 -25.12 -3.48 0.78
N GLY A 33 -25.55 -3.91 1.96
CA GLY A 33 -26.08 -5.28 2.16
C GLY A 33 -25.00 -6.37 2.19
N HIS A 34 -23.75 -6.03 2.48
CA HIS A 34 -22.64 -6.98 2.56
C HIS A 34 -22.46 -7.53 3.97
N THR A 35 -22.17 -8.83 4.01
CA THR A 35 -21.71 -9.51 5.24
C THR A 35 -20.26 -9.94 5.04
N VAL A 36 -19.38 -9.50 5.93
CA VAL A 36 -17.96 -9.76 5.87
C VAL A 36 -17.41 -10.15 7.24
N ARG A 37 -16.26 -10.79 7.26
CA ARG A 37 -15.49 -10.99 8.48
C ARG A 37 -14.41 -9.93 8.57
N ILE A 38 -14.52 -9.01 9.51
CA ILE A 38 -13.55 -7.94 9.71
C ILE A 38 -12.46 -8.43 10.65
N ILE A 39 -11.18 -8.27 10.27
CA ILE A 39 -10.04 -8.66 11.11
C ILE A 39 -9.03 -7.52 11.14
N VAL A 40 -8.71 -7.04 12.33
CA VAL A 40 -7.63 -6.07 12.58
C VAL A 40 -6.34 -6.81 12.91
N PHE A 41 -5.26 -6.55 12.15
CA PHE A 41 -3.93 -7.10 12.39
C PHE A 41 -3.02 -6.00 12.93
N ASP A 42 -2.67 -6.08 14.20
CA ASP A 42 -1.98 -5.02 14.93
C ASP A 42 -0.51 -5.34 15.20
N ASP A 43 0.38 -4.44 14.76
CA ASP A 43 1.82 -4.42 15.05
C ASP A 43 2.21 -3.27 15.99
N SER A 44 1.24 -2.63 16.66
CA SER A 44 1.50 -1.56 17.61
C SER A 44 2.31 -2.05 18.82
N SER A 45 3.04 -1.14 19.44
CA SER A 45 3.76 -1.43 20.69
C SER A 45 2.80 -1.83 21.82
N HIS A 46 3.31 -2.59 22.80
CA HIS A 46 2.52 -3.00 23.97
C HIS A 46 1.88 -1.83 24.72
N SER A 47 2.58 -0.69 24.81
CA SER A 47 2.02 0.52 25.44
C SER A 47 0.86 1.11 24.63
N SER A 48 0.95 1.09 23.31
CA SER A 48 -0.11 1.52 22.42
C SER A 48 -1.33 0.59 22.54
N GLN A 49 -1.10 -0.72 22.56
CA GLN A 49 -2.17 -1.70 22.77
C GLN A 49 -2.90 -1.51 24.10
N ALA A 50 -2.16 -1.44 25.21
CA ALA A 50 -2.77 -1.23 26.53
C ALA A 50 -3.66 0.01 26.58
N LYS A 51 -3.31 1.05 25.82
CA LYS A 51 -4.05 2.32 25.76
C LYS A 51 -5.25 2.27 24.81
N TYR A 52 -5.11 1.68 23.63
CA TYR A 52 -6.09 1.82 22.54
C TYR A 52 -6.93 0.58 22.25
N TYR A 53 -6.50 -0.63 22.65
CA TYR A 53 -7.31 -1.84 22.50
C TYR A 53 -8.67 -1.73 23.20
N PRO A 54 -8.81 -1.15 24.43
CA PRO A 54 -10.12 -0.94 25.04
C PRO A 54 -11.07 -0.04 24.23
N GLN A 55 -10.53 0.86 23.38
CA GLN A 55 -11.33 1.67 22.48
C GLN A 55 -11.86 0.82 21.32
N LEU A 56 -11.02 -0.04 20.74
CA LEU A 56 -11.43 -1.00 19.73
C LEU A 56 -12.53 -1.95 20.26
N GLU A 57 -12.45 -2.38 21.52
CA GLU A 57 -13.48 -3.22 22.15
C GLU A 57 -14.85 -2.51 22.28
N GLN A 58 -14.85 -1.18 22.30
CA GLN A 58 -16.06 -0.38 22.35
C GLN A 58 -16.65 -0.06 20.97
N THR A 59 -15.88 -0.35 19.90
CA THR A 59 -16.31 -0.14 18.52
C THR A 59 -17.54 -1.00 18.21
N LYS A 60 -18.60 -0.38 17.72
CA LYS A 60 -19.84 -1.07 17.39
C LYS A 60 -19.86 -1.44 15.91
N THR A 61 -19.96 -2.72 15.63
CA THR A 61 -20.05 -3.22 14.27
C THR A 61 -21.27 -4.12 14.09
N HIS A 62 -21.80 -4.17 12.87
CA HIS A 62 -22.84 -5.11 12.44
C HIS A 62 -22.22 -6.45 12.02
N ASN A 63 -21.05 -6.39 11.41
CA ASN A 63 -20.25 -7.53 11.02
C ASN A 63 -19.41 -8.05 12.18
N ASP A 64 -19.03 -9.31 12.15
CA ASP A 64 -18.14 -9.90 13.13
C ASP A 64 -16.77 -9.25 13.05
N LEU A 65 -16.29 -8.69 14.18
CA LEU A 65 -14.98 -8.08 14.32
C LEU A 65 -14.04 -9.00 15.11
N TYR A 66 -12.86 -9.22 14.55
CA TYR A 66 -11.77 -9.99 15.16
C TYR A 66 -10.51 -9.15 15.27
N TYR A 67 -9.69 -9.49 16.24
CA TYR A 67 -8.40 -8.87 16.49
C TYR A 67 -7.29 -9.92 16.53
N VAL A 68 -6.18 -9.61 15.88
CA VAL A 68 -4.95 -10.40 15.84
C VAL A 68 -3.80 -9.47 16.22
N GLY A 69 -3.54 -9.37 17.52
CA GLY A 69 -2.45 -8.57 18.08
C GLY A 69 -1.22 -9.40 18.38
N PRO A 70 -0.21 -8.83 19.07
CA PRO A 70 1.03 -9.53 19.39
C PRO A 70 0.83 -10.87 20.06
N ARG A 71 -0.10 -10.99 21.01
CA ARG A 71 -0.39 -12.25 21.70
C ARG A 71 -0.86 -13.35 20.73
N GLU A 72 -1.81 -13.04 19.87
CA GLU A 72 -2.35 -13.97 18.88
C GLU A 72 -1.28 -14.33 17.84
N LYS A 73 -0.46 -13.35 17.42
CA LYS A 73 0.69 -13.56 16.53
C LYS A 73 1.75 -14.46 17.15
N GLU A 74 2.10 -14.25 18.41
CA GLU A 74 3.02 -15.14 19.14
C GLU A 74 2.48 -16.58 19.24
N GLN A 75 1.19 -16.75 19.51
CA GLN A 75 0.55 -18.08 19.54
C GLN A 75 0.58 -18.74 18.16
N PHE A 76 0.33 -17.98 17.09
CA PHE A 76 0.42 -18.46 15.73
C PHE A 76 1.85 -18.91 15.38
N LEU A 77 2.86 -18.10 15.68
CA LEU A 77 4.26 -18.43 15.44
C LEU A 77 4.70 -19.65 16.25
N ALA A 78 4.30 -19.75 17.52
CA ALA A 78 4.57 -20.92 18.36
C ALA A 78 3.94 -22.19 17.78
N TYR A 79 2.72 -22.08 17.22
CA TYR A 79 2.09 -23.19 16.51
C TYR A 79 2.90 -23.63 15.29
N LEU A 80 3.35 -22.68 14.44
CA LEU A 80 4.18 -22.99 13.27
C LEU A 80 5.50 -23.67 13.68
N HIS A 81 6.22 -23.12 14.66
CA HIS A 81 7.46 -23.71 15.16
C HIS A 81 7.26 -25.16 15.65
N LYS A 82 6.16 -25.42 16.36
CA LYS A 82 5.82 -26.78 16.81
C LYS A 82 5.55 -27.75 15.64
N ARG A 83 5.01 -27.24 14.52
CA ARG A 83 4.70 -28.06 13.35
C ARG A 83 5.92 -28.33 12.48
N LEU A 84 6.71 -27.31 12.22
CA LEU A 84 7.86 -27.39 11.33
C LEU A 84 9.02 -28.20 11.93
N ARG A 85 9.24 -28.14 13.25
CA ARG A 85 10.25 -28.90 14.01
C ARG A 85 11.69 -28.75 13.49
N ASP A 86 11.99 -27.67 12.77
CA ASP A 86 13.30 -27.37 12.19
C ASP A 86 13.73 -25.98 12.61
N LYS A 87 14.87 -25.86 13.31
CA LYS A 87 15.39 -24.58 13.80
C LYS A 87 15.77 -23.59 12.68
N ARG A 88 16.17 -24.10 11.51
CA ARG A 88 16.45 -23.26 10.34
C ARG A 88 15.16 -22.60 9.86
N LEU A 89 14.08 -23.37 9.78
CA LEU A 89 12.77 -22.88 9.38
C LEU A 89 12.16 -21.93 10.42
N GLU A 90 12.46 -22.11 11.71
CA GLU A 90 12.05 -21.15 12.74
C GLU A 90 12.57 -19.74 12.50
N ARG A 91 13.81 -19.61 12.03
CA ARG A 91 14.40 -18.31 11.69
C ARG A 91 13.68 -17.69 10.49
N LEU A 92 13.47 -18.48 9.43
CA LEU A 92 12.75 -18.02 8.23
C LEU A 92 11.32 -17.59 8.55
N VAL A 93 10.61 -18.33 9.41
CA VAL A 93 9.28 -17.94 9.88
C VAL A 93 9.33 -16.58 10.60
N LYS A 94 10.30 -16.36 11.49
CA LYS A 94 10.46 -15.08 12.18
C LYS A 94 10.75 -13.94 11.22
N ASP A 95 11.55 -14.19 10.19
CA ASP A 95 11.88 -13.19 9.18
C ASP A 95 10.66 -12.84 8.33
N LEU A 96 9.84 -13.84 7.92
CA LEU A 96 8.62 -13.65 7.13
C LEU A 96 7.51 -12.91 7.86
N PHE A 97 7.41 -13.10 9.16
CA PHE A 97 6.34 -12.53 10.00
C PHE A 97 6.84 -11.44 10.96
N ARG A 98 8.04 -10.90 10.74
CA ARG A 98 8.57 -9.81 11.56
C ARG A 98 7.71 -8.56 11.46
N PRO A 99 7.62 -7.74 12.52
CA PRO A 99 6.91 -6.47 12.49
C PRO A 99 7.45 -5.56 11.36
N SER A 100 6.63 -5.34 10.36
CA SER A 100 6.90 -4.51 9.18
C SER A 100 5.64 -4.43 8.32
N TYR A 101 5.61 -3.58 7.31
CA TYR A 101 4.49 -3.53 6.37
C TYR A 101 4.21 -4.90 5.73
N GLY A 102 5.22 -5.54 5.14
CA GLY A 102 5.07 -6.85 4.51
C GLY A 102 4.81 -7.97 5.51
N GLY A 103 5.50 -7.98 6.66
CA GLY A 103 5.32 -9.03 7.67
C GLY A 103 3.92 -9.05 8.27
N ASN A 104 3.32 -7.89 8.52
CA ASN A 104 1.95 -7.80 8.99
C ASN A 104 0.96 -8.29 7.92
N ARG A 105 1.19 -7.96 6.65
CA ARG A 105 0.38 -8.46 5.52
C ARG A 105 0.50 -9.97 5.33
N ASN A 106 1.62 -10.59 5.68
CA ASN A 106 1.78 -12.05 5.66
C ASN A 106 0.84 -12.76 6.65
N PHE A 107 0.58 -12.17 7.82
CA PHE A 107 -0.47 -12.67 8.69
C PHE A 107 -1.84 -12.60 8.01
N THR A 108 -2.15 -11.48 7.32
CA THR A 108 -3.46 -11.37 6.63
C THR A 108 -3.65 -12.47 5.61
N LEU A 109 -2.61 -12.80 4.83
CA LEU A 109 -2.66 -13.88 3.84
C LEU A 109 -2.94 -15.23 4.49
N MET A 110 -2.26 -15.57 5.61
CA MET A 110 -2.47 -16.86 6.27
C MET A 110 -3.87 -17.01 6.88
N TYR A 111 -4.40 -15.93 7.45
CA TYR A 111 -5.72 -15.97 8.10
C TYR A 111 -6.89 -15.97 7.09
N THR A 112 -6.67 -15.54 5.87
CA THR A 112 -7.70 -15.45 4.83
C THR A 112 -7.60 -16.55 3.77
N LEU A 113 -6.71 -17.53 3.95
CA LEU A 113 -6.57 -18.69 3.05
C LEU A 113 -7.93 -19.33 2.76
N GLY A 114 -8.18 -19.64 1.50
CA GLY A 114 -9.43 -20.28 1.05
C GLY A 114 -10.55 -19.28 0.77
N GLY A 115 -10.32 -17.97 0.84
CA GLY A 115 -11.33 -16.95 0.61
C GLY A 115 -10.88 -15.77 -0.23
N LEU A 116 -11.80 -14.83 -0.42
CA LEU A 116 -11.53 -13.53 -0.99
C LEU A 116 -11.22 -12.55 0.14
N MET A 117 -10.20 -11.73 -0.04
CA MET A 117 -9.76 -10.75 0.94
C MET A 117 -9.75 -9.34 0.33
N VAL A 118 -10.35 -8.39 1.03
CA VAL A 118 -10.14 -6.96 0.78
C VAL A 118 -9.38 -6.38 1.96
N SER A 119 -8.27 -5.71 1.70
CA SER A 119 -7.42 -5.06 2.70
C SER A 119 -7.56 -3.55 2.58
N ALA A 120 -7.66 -2.86 3.70
CA ALA A 120 -7.56 -1.40 3.77
C ALA A 120 -6.59 -0.99 4.87
N ASP A 121 -5.77 0.03 4.62
CA ASP A 121 -4.94 0.63 5.65
C ASP A 121 -5.80 1.43 6.65
N ASP A 122 -5.29 1.66 7.85
CA ASP A 122 -6.00 2.27 8.96
C ASP A 122 -6.40 3.75 8.75
N ASP A 123 -5.86 4.40 7.72
CA ASP A 123 -6.18 5.77 7.30
C ASP A 123 -6.93 5.86 5.97
N MET A 124 -7.40 4.74 5.43
CA MET A 124 -8.28 4.70 4.26
C MET A 124 -9.75 4.87 4.65
N ARG A 125 -10.54 5.50 3.78
CA ARG A 125 -11.97 5.74 3.99
C ARG A 125 -12.79 5.24 2.79
N PRO A 126 -14.01 4.70 3.01
CA PRO A 126 -14.87 4.15 1.96
C PRO A 126 -15.63 5.23 1.16
N TYR A 127 -15.05 6.39 1.00
CA TYR A 127 -15.57 7.50 0.19
C TYR A 127 -14.43 8.31 -0.37
N THR A 128 -14.72 9.15 -1.34
CA THR A 128 -13.73 10.04 -1.92
C THR A 128 -14.34 11.35 -2.40
N LEU A 129 -13.47 12.27 -2.81
CA LEU A 129 -13.87 13.47 -3.55
C LEU A 129 -13.81 13.17 -5.04
N MET A 130 -14.85 13.56 -5.76
CA MET A 130 -14.93 13.42 -7.21
C MET A 130 -15.39 14.74 -7.84
N GLU A 131 -14.91 15.03 -9.03
CA GLU A 131 -15.42 16.16 -9.80
C GLU A 131 -16.92 16.00 -10.06
N ASP A 132 -17.66 17.12 -9.96
CA ASP A 132 -19.09 17.13 -10.27
C ASP A 132 -19.36 16.94 -11.76
N SER A 133 -18.46 17.44 -12.61
CA SER A 133 -18.52 17.35 -14.06
C SER A 133 -17.11 17.06 -14.59
N PRO A 134 -16.61 15.82 -14.44
CA PRO A 134 -15.29 15.48 -14.93
C PRO A 134 -15.21 15.59 -16.45
N GLU A 135 -14.09 16.09 -16.94
CA GLU A 135 -13.79 16.07 -18.36
C GLU A 135 -13.74 14.60 -18.85
N SER A 136 -14.17 14.38 -20.10
CA SER A 136 -14.06 13.06 -20.70
C SER A 136 -12.60 12.70 -20.92
N LEU A 137 -12.24 11.46 -20.60
CA LEU A 137 -10.93 10.93 -20.92
C LEU A 137 -10.81 10.65 -22.43
N ASP A 138 -9.64 10.92 -23.00
CA ASP A 138 -9.35 10.56 -24.38
C ASP A 138 -9.39 9.03 -24.58
N ALA A 139 -9.43 8.58 -25.84
CA ALA A 139 -9.71 7.18 -26.15
C ALA A 139 -8.72 6.19 -25.54
N ASP A 140 -7.47 6.59 -25.38
CA ASP A 140 -6.35 5.82 -24.84
C ASP A 140 -5.98 6.18 -23.39
N GLU A 141 -6.58 7.24 -22.83
CA GLU A 141 -6.39 7.58 -21.43
C GLU A 141 -7.13 6.62 -20.50
N ILE A 142 -6.45 6.16 -19.44
CA ILE A 142 -7.05 5.33 -18.39
C ILE A 142 -7.38 6.15 -17.15
N CYS A 143 -6.62 7.18 -16.86
CA CYS A 143 -6.93 8.12 -15.80
C CYS A 143 -6.22 9.47 -16.01
N ARG A 144 -6.82 10.51 -15.41
CA ARG A 144 -6.30 11.88 -15.36
C ARG A 144 -6.48 12.43 -13.96
N GLY A 145 -5.43 13.02 -13.41
CA GLY A 145 -5.43 13.61 -12.07
C GLY A 145 -5.37 15.14 -12.09
N LYS A 146 -5.83 15.77 -11.01
CA LYS A 146 -5.60 17.18 -10.75
C LYS A 146 -5.53 17.48 -9.25
N LEU A 147 -4.79 18.53 -8.90
CA LEU A 147 -4.73 19.02 -7.52
C LEU A 147 -5.90 19.96 -7.24
N ILE A 148 -6.51 19.80 -6.06
CA ILE A 148 -7.55 20.71 -5.56
C ILE A 148 -7.26 21.10 -4.12
N LYS A 149 -7.87 22.21 -3.68
CA LYS A 149 -7.97 22.57 -2.23
C LYS A 149 -9.37 22.24 -1.73
N ALA A 150 -9.45 21.62 -0.54
CA ALA A 150 -10.72 21.39 0.14
C ALA A 150 -11.47 22.71 0.35
N GLY A 151 -12.81 22.67 0.25
CA GLY A 151 -13.65 23.87 0.35
C GLY A 151 -13.79 24.67 -0.95
N GLY A 152 -13.12 24.25 -2.05
CA GLY A 152 -13.39 24.77 -3.39
C GLY A 152 -14.73 24.27 -3.95
N ASN A 153 -15.12 24.79 -5.11
CA ASN A 153 -16.32 24.36 -5.84
C ASN A 153 -15.97 23.35 -6.93
N GLY A 154 -16.96 22.60 -7.40
CA GLY A 154 -16.84 21.72 -8.56
C GLY A 154 -16.47 20.27 -8.25
N TYR A 155 -16.54 19.88 -6.97
CA TYR A 155 -16.43 18.48 -6.54
C TYR A 155 -17.29 18.17 -5.34
N THR A 156 -17.72 16.92 -5.25
CA THR A 156 -18.53 16.41 -4.14
C THR A 156 -17.93 15.14 -3.56
N ARG A 157 -18.28 14.89 -2.29
CA ARG A 157 -17.96 13.61 -1.62
C ARG A 157 -18.90 12.54 -2.16
N LYS A 158 -18.32 11.47 -2.72
CA LYS A 158 -19.04 10.30 -3.21
C LYS A 158 -18.64 9.04 -2.43
N SER A 159 -19.59 8.13 -2.29
CA SER A 159 -19.38 6.79 -1.76
C SER A 159 -19.64 5.79 -2.88
N PHE A 160 -18.78 4.79 -2.98
CA PHE A 160 -18.86 3.70 -3.95
C PHE A 160 -19.06 2.40 -3.19
N ASP A 161 -19.76 1.44 -3.77
CA ASP A 161 -19.76 0.08 -3.22
C ASP A 161 -18.44 -0.61 -3.54
N ILE A 162 -17.43 -0.30 -2.71
CA ILE A 162 -16.06 -0.79 -2.90
C ILE A 162 -16.03 -2.31 -2.93
N LEU A 163 -16.75 -2.96 -2.01
CA LEU A 163 -16.73 -4.41 -1.93
C LEU A 163 -17.32 -5.06 -3.17
N ARG A 164 -18.44 -4.54 -3.68
CA ARG A 164 -19.05 -4.99 -4.92
C ARG A 164 -18.08 -4.87 -6.09
N ALA A 165 -17.41 -3.72 -6.21
CA ALA A 165 -16.43 -3.49 -7.27
C ALA A 165 -15.32 -4.54 -7.27
N PHE A 166 -14.80 -4.93 -6.08
CA PHE A 166 -13.83 -6.02 -5.98
C PHE A 166 -14.41 -7.38 -6.33
N LEU A 167 -15.60 -7.72 -5.84
CA LEU A 167 -16.25 -8.99 -6.09
C LEU A 167 -16.67 -9.18 -7.56
N ASP A 168 -16.83 -8.09 -8.30
CA ASP A 168 -17.15 -8.15 -9.72
C ASP A 168 -15.96 -8.61 -10.58
N VAL A 169 -14.73 -8.57 -10.06
CA VAL A 169 -13.53 -8.94 -10.81
C VAL A 169 -12.70 -10.05 -10.17
N LEU A 170 -12.55 -10.08 -8.84
CA LEU A 170 -11.67 -11.02 -8.14
C LEU A 170 -12.04 -12.48 -8.35
N GLY A 171 -11.05 -13.30 -8.63
CA GLY A 171 -11.20 -14.75 -8.85
C GLY A 171 -11.84 -15.09 -10.18
N LYS A 172 -12.18 -14.10 -11.03
CA LYS A 172 -12.82 -14.32 -12.34
C LYS A 172 -11.79 -14.37 -13.46
N PRO A 173 -11.99 -15.23 -14.47
CA PRO A 173 -11.28 -15.11 -15.72
C PRO A 173 -11.60 -13.76 -16.40
N VAL A 174 -10.63 -13.22 -17.14
CA VAL A 174 -10.77 -11.93 -17.84
C VAL A 174 -12.03 -11.84 -18.69
N ARG A 175 -12.39 -12.93 -19.39
CA ARG A 175 -13.64 -13.01 -20.19
C ARG A 175 -14.94 -12.83 -19.40
N GLN A 176 -14.91 -12.97 -18.06
CA GLN A 176 -16.05 -12.81 -17.16
C GLN A 176 -16.06 -11.47 -16.40
N VAL A 177 -15.03 -10.66 -16.59
CA VAL A 177 -15.00 -9.31 -16.05
C VAL A 177 -16.03 -8.45 -16.80
N PRO A 178 -16.73 -7.52 -16.14
CA PRO A 178 -17.73 -6.66 -16.78
C PRO A 178 -17.21 -5.94 -18.02
N ASP A 179 -18.09 -5.71 -19.01
CA ASP A 179 -17.70 -5.14 -20.31
C ASP A 179 -17.27 -3.67 -20.24
N ASN A 180 -17.63 -2.97 -19.17
CA ASN A 180 -17.20 -1.59 -18.96
C ASN A 180 -15.73 -1.47 -18.51
N TYR A 181 -15.03 -2.59 -18.29
CA TYR A 181 -13.60 -2.59 -17.98
C TYR A 181 -12.77 -2.57 -19.26
N GLU A 182 -11.89 -1.58 -19.36
CA GLU A 182 -10.87 -1.56 -20.41
C GLU A 182 -9.92 -2.75 -20.25
N ARG A 183 -9.38 -3.28 -21.35
CA ARG A 183 -8.48 -4.44 -21.35
C ARG A 183 -7.20 -4.12 -22.09
N GLY A 184 -6.07 -4.40 -21.45
CA GLY A 184 -4.78 -4.21 -22.09
C GLY A 184 -3.60 -4.10 -21.14
N GLU A 185 -2.53 -3.45 -21.63
CA GLU A 185 -1.37 -3.09 -20.83
C GLU A 185 -1.48 -1.62 -20.46
N VAL A 186 -1.32 -1.30 -19.17
CA VAL A 186 -1.22 0.10 -18.75
C VAL A 186 0.20 0.58 -18.99
N LEU A 187 0.34 1.66 -19.77
CA LEU A 187 1.61 2.35 -19.96
C LEU A 187 1.59 3.66 -19.18
N LEU A 188 2.69 3.93 -18.54
CA LEU A 188 3.06 5.29 -18.15
C LEU A 188 3.67 5.97 -19.37
N ASP A 189 3.38 7.26 -19.54
CA ASP A 189 3.83 8.04 -20.70
C ASP A 189 5.36 8.21 -20.76
N SER A 190 6.07 7.90 -19.70
CA SER A 190 7.53 7.84 -19.69
C SER A 190 8.04 6.66 -18.90
N ALA A 191 9.11 6.06 -19.38
CA ALA A 191 9.76 4.87 -18.77
C ALA A 191 10.34 5.14 -17.36
N THR A 192 10.42 6.40 -16.96
CA THR A 192 10.95 6.85 -15.67
C THR A 192 9.97 6.72 -14.51
N ASP A 193 8.72 6.34 -14.73
CA ASP A 193 7.62 6.86 -13.96
C ASP A 193 6.93 5.90 -13.02
N LEU A 194 7.45 4.70 -12.89
CA LEU A 194 7.07 3.77 -11.82
C LEU A 194 7.54 4.23 -10.41
N GLU A 195 8.21 5.36 -10.33
CA GLU A 195 9.13 5.71 -9.26
C GLU A 195 8.64 6.81 -8.34
N THR A 196 7.78 7.67 -8.84
CA THR A 196 7.22 8.78 -8.05
C THR A 196 5.84 8.44 -7.53
N ASN A 197 5.38 9.18 -6.54
CA ASN A 197 4.00 9.08 -6.10
C ASN A 197 3.07 9.33 -7.28
N ALA A 198 2.46 8.26 -7.78
CA ALA A 198 1.66 8.31 -8.98
C ALA A 198 0.49 9.31 -8.88
N SER A 199 0.00 9.59 -7.67
CA SER A 199 -1.07 10.57 -7.47
C SER A 199 -0.60 11.99 -7.74
N VAL A 200 0.56 12.38 -7.22
CA VAL A 200 1.13 13.72 -7.47
C VAL A 200 1.54 13.84 -8.93
N LYS A 201 2.16 12.81 -9.49
CA LYS A 201 2.54 12.78 -10.89
C LYS A 201 1.31 12.90 -11.81
N LEU A 202 0.26 12.14 -11.55
CA LEU A 202 -1.01 12.27 -12.26
C LEU A 202 -1.56 13.69 -12.21
N ALA A 203 -1.40 14.38 -11.08
CA ALA A 203 -1.85 15.76 -10.94
C ALA A 203 -0.98 16.77 -11.73
N HIS A 204 0.29 16.47 -11.94
CA HIS A 204 1.22 17.34 -12.69
C HIS A 204 1.28 17.01 -14.16
N GLU A 205 1.25 15.73 -14.54
CA GLU A 205 1.38 15.27 -15.92
C GLU A 205 0.05 14.90 -16.57
N ASN A 206 -1.00 14.91 -15.78
CA ASN A 206 -2.41 14.85 -16.13
C ASN A 206 -2.96 13.51 -16.61
N SER A 207 -2.19 12.53 -17.10
CA SER A 207 -2.80 11.30 -17.59
C SER A 207 -1.92 10.06 -17.52
N LEU A 208 -2.59 8.91 -17.51
CA LEU A 208 -2.03 7.60 -17.79
C LEU A 208 -2.72 7.01 -19.01
N LEU A 209 -1.94 6.39 -19.87
CA LEU A 209 -2.42 5.80 -21.11
C LEU A 209 -2.56 4.28 -20.97
N LEU A 210 -3.58 3.73 -21.64
CA LEU A 210 -3.77 2.30 -21.79
C LEU A 210 -3.23 1.83 -23.13
N ARG A 211 -2.20 1.00 -23.13
CA ARG A 211 -1.81 0.26 -24.31
C ARG A 211 -2.73 -0.96 -24.48
N ARG A 212 -3.55 -0.95 -25.51
CA ARG A 212 -4.35 -2.11 -25.88
C ARG A 212 -3.42 -3.19 -26.43
N GLY A 213 -3.41 -4.35 -25.77
CA GLY A 213 -2.63 -5.51 -26.16
C GLY A 213 -3.39 -6.80 -25.83
N PRO A 214 -2.95 -7.96 -26.34
CA PRO A 214 -3.64 -9.22 -26.07
C PRO A 214 -3.51 -9.56 -24.57
N LEU A 215 -4.63 -9.59 -23.89
CA LEU A 215 -4.78 -10.17 -22.58
C LEU A 215 -5.37 -11.58 -22.76
N ALA A 216 -4.79 -12.59 -22.12
CA ALA A 216 -5.32 -13.94 -22.21
C ALA A 216 -6.71 -14.02 -21.56
N ASP A 217 -7.72 -14.45 -22.30
CA ASP A 217 -9.12 -14.47 -21.85
C ASP A 217 -9.35 -15.36 -20.63
N ASP A 218 -8.51 -16.36 -20.43
CA ASP A 218 -8.54 -17.32 -19.32
C ASP A 218 -7.64 -16.91 -18.14
N ALA A 219 -6.85 -15.83 -18.28
CA ALA A 219 -6.11 -15.27 -17.15
C ALA A 219 -7.09 -14.89 -16.03
N THR A 220 -6.73 -15.22 -14.79
CA THR A 220 -7.57 -14.97 -13.62
C THR A 220 -7.15 -13.69 -12.91
N VAL A 221 -8.11 -12.86 -12.56
CA VAL A 221 -7.87 -11.66 -11.74
C VAL A 221 -7.59 -12.08 -10.31
N LYS A 222 -6.32 -12.07 -9.92
CA LYS A 222 -5.87 -12.45 -8.57
C LYS A 222 -5.75 -11.28 -7.63
N MET A 223 -5.67 -10.09 -8.18
CA MET A 223 -5.50 -8.86 -7.44
C MET A 223 -6.30 -7.74 -8.08
N ALA A 224 -6.90 -6.92 -7.24
CA ALA A 224 -7.60 -5.71 -7.67
C ALA A 224 -7.30 -4.57 -6.70
N GLN A 225 -7.30 -3.35 -7.22
CA GLN A 225 -7.13 -2.13 -6.43
C GLN A 225 -8.00 -1.01 -6.97
N THR A 226 -8.11 0.08 -6.23
CA THR A 226 -8.82 1.28 -6.66
C THR A 226 -7.83 2.38 -7.05
N PHE A 227 -8.27 3.35 -7.86
CA PHE A 227 -7.53 4.60 -7.98
C PHE A 227 -7.74 5.45 -6.71
N ARG A 228 -6.68 6.10 -6.25
CA ARG A 228 -6.75 7.02 -5.12
C ARG A 228 -7.22 8.39 -5.56
N SER A 229 -8.51 8.58 -5.71
CA SER A 229 -9.09 9.90 -5.84
C SER A 229 -9.42 10.46 -4.44
N GLY A 230 -9.14 11.74 -4.21
CA GLY A 230 -9.30 12.36 -2.91
C GLY A 230 -8.20 12.00 -1.92
N THR A 231 -7.03 11.63 -2.40
CA THR A 231 -5.85 11.39 -1.54
C THR A 231 -5.12 12.68 -1.21
N ASN A 232 -4.60 12.74 0.01
CA ASN A 232 -3.61 13.72 0.41
C ASN A 232 -2.23 13.07 0.69
N ASP A 233 -2.02 11.85 0.21
CA ASP A 233 -0.76 11.13 0.31
C ASP A 233 0.19 11.62 -0.79
N ILE A 234 1.17 12.41 -0.38
CA ILE A 234 2.16 13.06 -1.22
C ILE A 234 3.53 12.71 -0.66
N ASP A 235 4.49 12.39 -1.52
CA ASP A 235 5.86 12.07 -1.10
C ASP A 235 6.51 13.24 -0.36
N ALA A 236 7.43 12.94 0.54
CA ALA A 236 7.99 13.91 1.47
C ALA A 236 8.65 15.09 0.76
N LEU A 237 9.43 14.84 -0.29
CA LEU A 237 10.11 15.91 -1.03
C LEU A 237 9.13 16.69 -1.90
N ASP A 238 8.18 16.03 -2.56
CA ASP A 238 7.13 16.68 -3.35
C ASP A 238 6.27 17.59 -2.49
N PHE A 239 6.01 17.18 -1.24
CA PHE A 239 5.30 18.00 -0.28
C PHE A 239 6.02 19.32 0.03
N VAL A 240 7.35 19.28 0.20
CA VAL A 240 8.16 20.50 0.39
C VAL A 240 8.15 21.37 -0.86
N GLU A 241 8.26 20.77 -2.06
CA GLU A 241 8.18 21.49 -3.33
C GLU A 241 6.84 22.20 -3.50
N MET A 242 5.73 21.52 -3.21
CA MET A 242 4.39 22.13 -3.26
C MET A 242 4.25 23.30 -2.29
N PHE A 243 4.79 23.16 -1.06
CA PHE A 243 4.76 24.24 -0.08
C PHE A 243 5.60 25.45 -0.52
N LEU A 244 6.72 25.21 -1.21
CA LEU A 244 7.54 26.28 -1.78
C LEU A 244 6.85 26.97 -2.95
N ALA A 245 6.18 26.22 -3.82
CA ALA A 245 5.56 26.75 -5.03
C ALA A 245 4.34 27.65 -4.75
N ASP A 246 3.62 27.44 -3.65
CA ASP A 246 2.42 28.20 -3.30
C ASP A 246 2.67 29.11 -2.08
N GLU A 247 2.99 30.38 -2.32
CA GLU A 247 3.23 31.37 -1.28
C GLU A 247 1.99 31.70 -0.42
N SER A 248 0.78 31.33 -0.88
CA SER A 248 -0.45 31.49 -0.12
C SER A 248 -0.54 30.50 1.06
N GLN A 249 0.23 29.40 1.03
CA GLN A 249 0.34 28.42 2.13
C GLN A 249 1.14 29.03 3.27
N LYS A 250 0.48 29.26 4.40
CA LYS A 250 1.12 29.92 5.56
C LYS A 250 1.63 28.93 6.60
N SER A 251 0.96 27.78 6.71
CA SER A 251 1.26 26.75 7.69
C SER A 251 1.21 25.36 7.07
N LEU A 252 1.82 24.38 7.75
CA LEU A 252 1.71 22.97 7.35
C LEU A 252 0.27 22.47 7.34
N SER A 253 -0.61 23.07 8.15
CA SER A 253 -2.02 22.71 8.17
C SER A 253 -2.76 23.10 6.89
N ASP A 254 -2.30 24.14 6.17
CA ASP A 254 -2.95 24.57 4.92
C ASP A 254 -2.82 23.53 3.80
N LEU A 255 -1.79 22.68 3.88
CA LEU A 255 -1.60 21.55 2.98
C LEU A 255 -2.48 20.33 3.33
N ASN A 256 -3.09 20.31 4.52
CA ASN A 256 -4.02 19.26 4.89
C ASN A 256 -5.23 19.21 3.98
N ASP A 257 -5.55 20.34 3.37
CA ASP A 257 -6.70 20.53 2.51
C ASP A 257 -6.36 20.40 1.01
N VAL A 258 -5.14 19.98 0.68
CA VAL A 258 -4.77 19.68 -0.71
C VAL A 258 -5.00 18.20 -0.97
N TYR A 259 -5.72 17.90 -2.05
CA TYR A 259 -6.08 16.56 -2.46
C TYR A 259 -5.82 16.37 -3.96
N VAL A 260 -5.51 15.14 -4.34
CA VAL A 260 -5.48 14.74 -5.75
C VAL A 260 -6.84 14.15 -6.10
N LEU A 261 -7.53 14.73 -7.06
CA LEU A 261 -8.68 14.11 -7.69
C LEU A 261 -8.21 13.30 -8.89
N VAL A 262 -8.83 12.16 -9.11
CA VAL A 262 -8.53 11.30 -10.25
C VAL A 262 -9.83 10.93 -10.95
N ASN A 263 -9.94 11.32 -12.23
CA ASN A 263 -10.92 10.75 -13.14
C ASN A 263 -10.32 9.51 -13.81
N PHE A 264 -11.04 8.40 -13.88
CA PHE A 264 -10.49 7.14 -14.36
C PHE A 264 -11.53 6.25 -15.03
N ARG A 265 -11.04 5.29 -15.83
CA ARG A 265 -11.81 4.16 -16.35
C ARG A 265 -11.37 2.89 -15.66
N PRO A 266 -12.29 2.00 -15.25
CA PRO A 266 -11.91 0.70 -14.72
C PRO A 266 -11.19 -0.13 -15.78
N ALA A 267 -10.18 -0.90 -15.38
CA ALA A 267 -9.36 -1.65 -16.30
C ALA A 267 -8.92 -3.00 -15.74
N VAL A 268 -8.73 -3.96 -16.63
CA VAL A 268 -8.02 -5.21 -16.35
C VAL A 268 -6.77 -5.26 -17.20
N THR A 269 -5.63 -5.51 -16.57
CA THR A 269 -4.32 -5.41 -17.20
C THR A 269 -3.48 -6.65 -16.96
N LYS A 270 -2.60 -6.93 -17.92
CA LYS A 270 -1.55 -7.94 -17.78
C LYS A 270 -0.49 -7.49 -16.79
N MET A 271 -0.16 -6.20 -16.84
CA MET A 271 0.80 -5.60 -15.92
C MET A 271 0.13 -4.45 -15.19
N ASN A 272 0.13 -4.53 -13.87
CA ASN A 272 -0.30 -3.43 -13.07
C ASN A 272 0.82 -2.39 -12.98
N TRP A 273 0.62 -1.20 -13.56
CA TRP A 273 1.62 -0.14 -13.55
C TRP A 273 1.98 0.30 -12.12
N ARG A 274 1.05 0.16 -11.20
CA ARG A 274 1.23 0.47 -9.79
C ARG A 274 0.47 -0.56 -8.95
N MET A 275 1.11 -1.05 -7.92
CA MET A 275 0.43 -1.70 -6.83
C MET A 275 0.37 -0.76 -5.64
N ASP A 276 -0.80 -0.64 -5.08
CA ASP A 276 -1.07 0.14 -3.89
C ASP A 276 -1.89 -0.72 -2.94
N CYS A 277 -1.27 -1.06 -1.83
CA CYS A 277 -1.92 -1.87 -0.80
C CYS A 277 -2.84 -1.06 0.12
N GLY A 278 -2.98 0.24 -0.10
CA GLY A 278 -3.83 1.10 0.72
C GLY A 278 -5.29 0.64 0.76
N VAL A 279 -5.88 0.31 -0.41
CA VAL A 279 -7.07 -0.53 -0.51
C VAL A 279 -6.92 -1.47 -1.69
N ALA A 280 -6.83 -2.76 -1.42
CA ALA A 280 -6.63 -3.77 -2.45
C ALA A 280 -7.40 -5.06 -2.11
N GLY A 281 -7.89 -5.72 -3.15
CA GLY A 281 -8.54 -7.01 -3.06
C GLY A 281 -7.63 -8.13 -3.59
N TYR A 282 -7.78 -9.32 -3.02
CA TYR A 282 -6.94 -10.47 -3.31
C TYR A 282 -7.80 -11.74 -3.40
N ASP A 283 -7.62 -12.52 -4.44
CA ASP A 283 -8.15 -13.87 -4.50
C ASP A 283 -7.16 -14.83 -3.83
N ASN A 284 -7.36 -15.08 -2.55
CA ASN A 284 -6.53 -15.95 -1.72
C ASN A 284 -7.10 -17.38 -1.59
N THR A 285 -7.94 -17.79 -2.53
CA THR A 285 -8.62 -19.09 -2.52
C THR A 285 -7.63 -20.26 -2.49
N PHE A 286 -6.52 -20.15 -3.21
CA PHE A 286 -5.48 -21.19 -3.31
C PHE A 286 -4.14 -20.79 -2.68
N GLY A 287 -4.12 -19.68 -1.97
CA GLY A 287 -2.89 -19.06 -1.47
C GLY A 287 -2.25 -18.14 -2.49
N LEU A 288 -1.61 -17.10 -1.98
CA LEU A 288 -0.86 -16.11 -2.74
C LEU A 288 0.59 -16.10 -2.26
N PRO A 289 1.54 -15.61 -3.06
CA PRO A 289 2.91 -15.42 -2.61
C PRO A 289 2.99 -14.52 -1.37
N PRO A 290 4.07 -14.59 -0.57
CA PRO A 290 4.22 -13.72 0.59
C PRO A 290 4.59 -12.29 0.20
N PHE A 291 4.24 -11.34 1.05
CA PHE A 291 4.88 -10.03 1.02
C PHE A 291 6.30 -10.12 1.59
N PHE A 292 7.19 -9.27 1.08
CA PHE A 292 8.55 -9.20 1.60
C PHE A 292 8.61 -8.22 2.77
N PRO A 293 8.96 -8.68 3.98
CA PRO A 293 8.97 -7.85 5.17
C PRO A 293 10.21 -6.97 5.24
N THR A 294 10.31 -6.01 4.32
CA THR A 294 11.37 -5.00 4.32
C THR A 294 11.10 -3.90 5.34
N ARG A 295 12.12 -3.13 5.68
CA ARG A 295 11.97 -1.91 6.49
C ARG A 295 11.62 -0.69 5.65
N LEU A 296 11.73 -0.80 4.34
CA LEU A 296 11.42 0.25 3.38
C LEU A 296 9.97 0.15 2.94
N ARG A 297 9.43 1.26 2.46
CA ARG A 297 8.10 1.34 1.84
C ARG A 297 8.15 0.87 0.39
N PHE A 298 8.37 -0.43 0.20
CA PHE A 298 8.46 -0.91 -1.15
C PHE A 298 8.06 -2.40 -1.30
N GLU A 299 7.49 -2.97 -0.25
CA GLU A 299 7.00 -4.33 -0.23
C GLU A 299 5.91 -4.59 -1.26
N ASP A 300 5.04 -3.62 -1.50
CA ASP A 300 3.97 -3.68 -2.48
C ASP A 300 4.51 -3.70 -3.91
N TYR A 301 5.56 -2.93 -4.20
CA TYR A 301 6.22 -2.95 -5.49
C TYR A 301 6.81 -4.33 -5.82
N ILE A 302 7.54 -4.95 -4.88
CA ILE A 302 8.09 -6.31 -5.07
C ILE A 302 6.94 -7.32 -5.17
N TYR A 303 5.91 -7.19 -4.35
CA TYR A 303 4.75 -8.06 -4.42
C TYR A 303 4.06 -8.00 -5.78
N ARG A 304 3.96 -6.84 -6.38
CA ARG A 304 3.47 -6.66 -7.73
C ARG A 304 4.26 -7.50 -8.75
N LEU A 305 5.59 -7.41 -8.72
CA LEU A 305 6.44 -8.19 -9.62
C LEU A 305 6.25 -9.70 -9.43
N TRP A 306 6.05 -10.12 -8.20
CA TRP A 306 5.81 -11.52 -7.85
C TRP A 306 4.48 -12.06 -8.36
N ILE A 307 3.41 -11.28 -8.26
CA ILE A 307 2.06 -11.74 -8.63
C ILE A 307 1.79 -11.62 -10.14
N GLN A 308 2.54 -10.82 -10.88
CA GLN A 308 2.37 -10.63 -12.31
C GLN A 308 3.02 -11.77 -13.13
N GLN A 309 2.28 -12.85 -13.28
CA GLN A 309 2.72 -14.07 -13.96
C GLN A 309 1.81 -14.40 -15.15
N PRO A 310 2.27 -15.23 -16.11
CA PRO A 310 1.39 -15.75 -17.14
C PRO A 310 0.15 -16.40 -16.52
N GLY A 311 -1.02 -16.09 -17.05
CA GLY A 311 -2.30 -16.58 -16.53
C GLY A 311 -2.87 -15.79 -15.34
N ILE A 312 -2.17 -14.75 -14.85
CA ILE A 312 -2.65 -13.84 -13.81
C ILE A 312 -2.94 -12.47 -14.40
N ALA A 313 -4.06 -11.88 -14.01
CA ALA A 313 -4.42 -10.51 -14.32
C ALA A 313 -4.61 -9.71 -13.04
N ALA A 314 -4.45 -8.39 -13.17
CA ALA A 314 -4.76 -7.42 -12.13
C ALA A 314 -5.84 -6.44 -12.63
N ALA A 315 -6.67 -5.96 -11.71
CA ALA A 315 -7.71 -4.99 -12.04
C ALA A 315 -7.56 -3.68 -11.28
N HIS A 316 -7.91 -2.56 -11.95
CA HIS A 316 -8.30 -1.31 -11.30
C HIS A 316 -9.81 -1.23 -11.32
N VAL A 317 -10.43 -1.34 -10.15
CA VAL A 317 -11.88 -1.46 -10.04
C VAL A 317 -12.59 -0.12 -10.12
N ASP A 318 -13.86 -0.15 -10.49
CA ASP A 318 -14.74 1.01 -10.58
C ASP A 318 -15.14 1.51 -9.18
N ALA A 319 -14.14 1.89 -8.43
CA ALA A 319 -14.29 2.49 -7.11
C ALA A 319 -13.10 3.38 -6.79
N ALA A 320 -13.32 4.36 -5.93
CA ALA A 320 -12.28 5.22 -5.40
C ALA A 320 -12.37 5.29 -3.88
N GLN A 321 -11.27 5.64 -3.23
CA GLN A 321 -11.20 5.78 -1.77
C GLN A 321 -10.38 7.00 -1.38
N ASN A 322 -10.65 7.50 -0.20
CA ASN A 322 -9.90 8.60 0.38
C ASN A 322 -8.77 8.06 1.26
N HIS A 323 -7.54 8.54 1.03
CA HIS A 323 -6.40 8.32 1.90
C HIS A 323 -6.20 9.56 2.77
N CYS A 324 -6.53 9.45 4.06
CA CYS A 324 -6.46 10.55 5.02
C CYS A 324 -5.15 10.49 5.81
N LYS A 325 -4.07 10.98 5.24
CA LYS A 325 -2.77 11.03 5.93
C LYS A 325 -2.84 12.01 7.11
N SER A 326 -2.34 11.61 8.28
CA SER A 326 -2.33 12.46 9.47
C SER A 326 -1.32 13.62 9.35
N ASN A 327 -1.54 14.69 10.12
CA ASN A 327 -0.63 15.86 10.15
C ASN A 327 0.83 15.50 10.48
N TYR A 328 1.06 14.46 11.25
CA TYR A 328 2.39 13.96 11.56
C TYR A 328 3.16 13.55 10.29
N MET A 329 2.49 12.92 9.35
CA MET A 329 3.10 12.46 8.10
C MET A 329 3.40 13.61 7.13
N ARG A 330 2.90 14.82 7.37
CA ARG A 330 3.12 16.00 6.52
C ARG A 330 4.31 16.84 6.95
N ASN A 331 4.94 16.48 8.04
CA ASN A 331 6.25 16.96 8.43
C ASN A 331 7.17 15.75 8.58
N PRO A 332 7.52 15.06 7.48
CA PRO A 332 8.22 13.80 7.54
C PRO A 332 9.59 13.97 8.19
N PRO A 333 9.91 13.13 9.19
CA PRO A 333 11.23 13.14 9.79
C PRO A 333 12.28 12.67 8.77
N ALA A 334 13.55 13.01 9.00
CA ALA A 334 14.65 12.63 8.13
C ALA A 334 14.71 11.15 7.76
N ALA A 335 14.33 10.26 8.67
CA ALA A 335 14.27 8.82 8.42
C ALA A 335 13.22 8.44 7.37
N GLU A 336 12.09 9.14 7.32
CA GLU A 336 11.05 8.88 6.30
C GLU A 336 11.51 9.37 4.93
N ILE A 337 12.10 10.57 4.85
CA ILE A 337 12.70 11.10 3.62
C ILE A 337 13.76 10.13 3.08
N PHE A 338 14.65 9.66 3.95
CA PHE A 338 15.67 8.68 3.60
C PHE A 338 15.05 7.39 3.06
N ASN A 339 14.06 6.82 3.75
CA ASN A 339 13.41 5.59 3.36
C ASN A 339 12.68 5.72 2.02
N GLU A 340 12.02 6.85 1.75
CA GLU A 340 11.34 7.11 0.48
C GLU A 340 12.35 7.20 -0.68
N GLU A 341 13.41 7.98 -0.54
CA GLU A 341 14.40 8.14 -1.60
C GLU A 341 15.16 6.83 -1.89
N VAL A 342 15.50 6.05 -0.85
CA VAL A 342 16.10 4.72 -1.04
C VAL A 342 15.10 3.77 -1.70
N SER A 343 13.83 3.81 -1.32
CA SER A 343 12.78 2.99 -1.95
C SER A 343 12.63 3.35 -3.43
N ASN A 344 12.61 4.64 -3.76
CA ASN A 344 12.52 5.11 -5.14
C ASN A 344 13.75 4.68 -5.96
N LEU A 345 14.94 4.78 -5.40
CA LEU A 345 16.16 4.28 -6.03
C LEU A 345 16.08 2.77 -6.31
N LEU A 346 15.68 1.97 -5.33
CA LEU A 346 15.55 0.54 -5.50
C LEU A 346 14.48 0.15 -6.52
N LYS A 347 13.36 0.85 -6.56
CA LYS A 347 12.33 0.66 -7.61
C LYS A 347 12.91 0.88 -9.01
N ARG A 348 13.81 1.87 -9.20
CA ARG A 348 14.52 2.11 -10.47
C ARG A 348 15.45 0.95 -10.86
N LYS A 349 16.16 0.39 -9.90
CA LYS A 349 17.16 -0.65 -10.12
C LYS A 349 16.58 -2.06 -10.21
N ILE A 350 15.38 -2.32 -9.69
CA ILE A 350 14.72 -3.63 -9.70
C ILE A 350 13.70 -3.70 -10.85
N LYS A 351 14.12 -3.42 -12.08
CA LYS A 351 13.17 -3.28 -13.20
C LYS A 351 12.64 -4.57 -13.81
N SER A 352 13.26 -5.71 -13.65
CA SER A 352 13.01 -6.75 -14.66
C SER A 352 12.80 -8.16 -14.20
N THR A 353 12.62 -8.47 -12.87
CA THR A 353 13.20 -9.72 -12.52
C THR A 353 12.39 -10.77 -11.87
N VAL A 354 11.13 -10.84 -12.14
CA VAL A 354 10.39 -12.07 -11.83
C VAL A 354 10.06 -12.77 -13.13
N SER A 355 10.99 -13.50 -13.67
CA SER A 355 10.80 -14.13 -14.98
C SER A 355 10.12 -15.49 -14.93
N ARG A 356 10.03 -16.19 -13.78
CA ARG A 356 9.43 -17.53 -13.71
C ARG A 356 9.01 -17.93 -12.30
N LEU A 357 7.73 -17.82 -11.98
CA LEU A 357 7.15 -18.47 -10.80
C LEU A 357 6.95 -19.98 -10.97
N ASP A 358 6.79 -20.47 -12.19
CA ASP A 358 6.61 -21.88 -12.50
C ASP A 358 7.82 -22.75 -12.09
N GLU A 359 9.01 -22.16 -12.03
CA GLU A 359 10.23 -22.82 -11.55
C GLU A 359 10.59 -22.44 -10.10
N LEU A 360 9.79 -21.59 -9.43
CA LEU A 360 10.08 -21.03 -8.10
C LEU A 360 11.48 -20.37 -8.00
N THR A 361 12.04 -19.97 -9.13
CA THR A 361 13.31 -19.26 -9.20
C THR A 361 13.03 -17.77 -9.35
N ILE A 362 13.26 -17.01 -8.30
CA ILE A 362 13.28 -15.56 -8.37
C ILE A 362 14.73 -15.16 -8.60
N ALA A 363 15.00 -14.68 -9.81
CA ALA A 363 16.22 -13.96 -10.07
C ALA A 363 15.91 -12.47 -9.88
N PHE A 364 16.55 -11.81 -8.92
CA PHE A 364 16.66 -10.37 -8.93
C PHE A 364 17.78 -9.98 -9.85
N ASP A 365 17.46 -9.45 -11.02
CA ASP A 365 18.41 -8.71 -11.80
C ASP A 365 18.37 -7.26 -11.34
N TYR A 366 19.40 -6.85 -10.70
CA TYR A 366 19.67 -5.44 -10.57
C TYR A 366 20.21 -4.97 -11.92
N GLU A 367 19.45 -4.16 -12.65
CA GLU A 367 20.01 -3.39 -13.76
C GLU A 367 20.93 -2.32 -13.17
N GLY A 368 22.19 -2.69 -13.01
CA GLY A 368 23.24 -1.85 -12.46
C GLY A 368 23.34 -1.89 -10.93
N GLU A 369 24.57 -1.84 -10.45
CA GLU A 369 24.85 -1.64 -9.03
C GLU A 369 24.33 -0.29 -8.58
N VAL A 370 23.88 -0.20 -7.34
CA VAL A 370 23.66 1.11 -6.71
C VAL A 370 25.04 1.70 -6.44
N THR A 371 25.29 2.83 -7.05
CA THR A 371 26.60 3.46 -7.10
C THR A 371 26.69 4.68 -6.15
N ALA A 372 27.90 5.18 -5.95
CA ALA A 372 28.10 6.45 -5.26
C ALA A 372 27.46 7.62 -6.02
N GLU A 373 27.36 7.53 -7.35
CA GLU A 373 26.70 8.51 -8.19
C GLU A 373 25.19 8.57 -7.91
N ASP A 374 24.53 7.44 -7.71
CA ASP A 374 23.12 7.38 -7.33
C ASP A 374 22.87 8.12 -5.98
N ALA A 375 23.76 7.88 -4.99
CA ALA A 375 23.70 8.59 -3.71
C ALA A 375 23.94 10.09 -3.88
N GLN A 376 24.89 10.48 -4.71
CA GLN A 376 25.22 11.88 -4.98
C GLN A 376 24.05 12.60 -5.69
N GLU A 377 23.36 11.95 -6.62
CA GLU A 377 22.18 12.50 -7.28
C GLU A 377 21.08 12.84 -6.26
N ILE A 378 20.82 11.93 -5.33
CA ILE A 378 19.85 12.16 -4.26
C ILE A 378 20.31 13.29 -3.34
N LEU A 379 21.58 13.30 -2.94
CA LEU A 379 22.16 14.37 -2.13
C LEU A 379 22.05 15.73 -2.80
N ASP A 380 22.32 15.81 -4.10
CA ASP A 380 22.21 17.05 -4.86
C ASP A 380 20.75 17.54 -4.94
N LYS A 381 19.80 16.62 -5.12
CA LYS A 381 18.36 16.95 -5.07
C LYS A 381 17.98 17.53 -3.71
N ILE A 382 18.32 16.84 -2.63
CA ILE A 382 18.02 17.27 -1.25
C ILE A 382 18.73 18.60 -0.92
N SER A 383 19.99 18.78 -1.34
CA SER A 383 20.78 20.01 -1.11
C SER A 383 20.15 21.22 -1.82
N ARG A 384 19.75 21.06 -3.07
CA ARG A 384 19.06 22.13 -3.79
C ARG A 384 17.73 22.51 -3.11
N LEU A 385 16.95 21.51 -2.69
CA LEU A 385 15.69 21.75 -2.00
C LEU A 385 15.91 22.42 -0.63
N HIS A 386 16.90 21.98 0.13
CA HIS A 386 17.31 22.60 1.40
C HIS A 386 17.67 24.08 1.22
N ALA A 387 18.55 24.41 0.26
CA ALA A 387 18.95 25.77 -0.02
C ALA A 387 17.75 26.68 -0.39
N ARG A 388 16.87 26.21 -1.27
CA ARG A 388 15.63 26.92 -1.66
C ARG A 388 14.71 27.14 -0.45
N THR A 389 14.59 26.12 0.42
CA THR A 389 13.74 26.19 1.63
C THR A 389 14.26 27.24 2.60
N LEU A 390 15.59 27.29 2.84
CA LEU A 390 16.22 28.32 3.68
C LEU A 390 16.09 29.71 3.07
N ASP A 391 16.23 29.84 1.76
CA ASP A 391 16.10 31.14 1.09
C ASP A 391 14.67 31.68 1.17
N ALA A 392 13.68 30.83 0.89
CA ALA A 392 12.27 31.16 1.04
C ALA A 392 11.90 31.56 2.49
N ALA A 393 12.55 30.95 3.49
CA ALA A 393 12.30 31.30 4.89
C ALA A 393 12.77 32.72 5.28
N LYS A 394 13.74 33.31 4.56
CA LYS A 394 14.26 34.66 4.86
C LYS A 394 13.24 35.76 4.55
N GLY A 395 12.43 35.57 3.53
CA GLY A 395 11.42 36.56 3.10
C GLY A 395 10.00 36.27 3.57
N ALA A 396 9.76 35.14 4.22
CA ALA A 396 8.42 34.69 4.61
C ALA A 396 7.95 35.33 5.93
N GLU A 397 6.64 35.42 6.10
CA GLU A 397 6.05 35.76 7.40
C GLU A 397 6.43 34.72 8.50
N PRO A 398 6.36 35.06 9.80
CA PRO A 398 6.93 34.23 10.88
C PRO A 398 6.43 32.79 10.88
N VAL A 399 5.13 32.53 10.73
CA VAL A 399 4.56 31.18 10.78
C VAL A 399 5.06 30.33 9.61
N ARG A 400 5.09 30.90 8.40
CA ARG A 400 5.61 30.22 7.21
C ARG A 400 7.11 30.00 7.33
N ALA A 401 7.86 30.98 7.82
CA ALA A 401 9.30 30.88 8.04
C ALA A 401 9.65 29.75 9.00
N ASP A 402 8.87 29.57 10.07
CA ASP A 402 9.08 28.48 11.03
C ASP A 402 8.80 27.10 10.39
N ALA A 403 7.75 26.96 9.60
CA ALA A 403 7.48 25.73 8.87
C ALA A 403 8.63 25.39 7.89
N LEU A 404 9.10 26.38 7.13
CA LEU A 404 10.24 26.21 6.20
C LEU A 404 11.52 25.83 6.93
N ARG A 405 11.81 26.41 8.11
CA ARG A 405 12.97 26.01 8.92
C ARG A 405 12.87 24.58 9.43
N VAL A 406 11.68 24.11 9.80
CA VAL A 406 11.47 22.71 10.19
C VAL A 406 11.77 21.77 9.03
N PHE A 407 11.29 22.06 7.82
CA PHE A 407 11.64 21.30 6.63
C PHE A 407 13.14 21.29 6.35
N ALA A 408 13.78 22.46 6.37
CA ALA A 408 15.21 22.57 6.16
C ALA A 408 16.01 21.73 7.18
N ALA A 409 15.63 21.75 8.45
CA ALA A 409 16.29 20.94 9.48
C ALA A 409 16.11 19.42 9.26
N ASN A 410 14.96 18.98 8.73
CA ASN A 410 14.74 17.58 8.40
C ASN A 410 15.54 17.16 7.16
N LEU A 411 15.57 18.00 6.13
CA LEU A 411 16.41 17.80 4.95
C LEU A 411 17.90 17.72 5.30
N GLU A 412 18.38 18.62 6.16
CA GLU A 412 19.77 18.61 6.64
C GLU A 412 20.11 17.30 7.37
N LYS A 413 19.24 16.84 8.27
CA LYS A 413 19.44 15.56 8.97
C LYS A 413 19.46 14.36 8.04
N THR A 414 18.76 14.43 6.92
CA THR A 414 18.71 13.35 5.93
C THR A 414 20.06 13.14 5.26
N PHE A 415 20.91 14.15 5.12
CA PHE A 415 22.22 14.04 4.49
C PHE A 415 23.11 12.97 5.12
N TYR A 416 23.06 12.81 6.45
CA TYR A 416 23.83 11.78 7.12
C TYR A 416 23.50 10.36 6.65
N GLY A 417 22.27 10.14 6.22
CA GLY A 417 21.86 8.84 5.68
C GLY A 417 22.50 8.49 4.34
N PHE A 418 22.94 9.50 3.60
CA PHE A 418 23.54 9.37 2.26
C PHE A 418 25.08 9.58 2.25
N GLU A 419 25.72 9.73 3.40
CA GLU A 419 27.18 9.68 3.45
C GLU A 419 27.65 8.36 2.81
N PRO A 420 28.63 8.39 1.88
CA PRO A 420 28.95 7.27 1.00
C PRO A 420 29.14 5.94 1.74
N ASP A 421 29.94 5.92 2.79
CA ASP A 421 30.21 4.70 3.56
C ASP A 421 28.97 4.18 4.30
N PHE A 422 28.20 5.09 4.91
CA PHE A 422 26.98 4.73 5.64
C PHE A 422 25.89 4.27 4.70
N PHE A 423 25.72 4.96 3.58
CA PHE A 423 24.74 4.62 2.55
C PHE A 423 25.02 3.24 1.94
N GLN A 424 26.26 3.00 1.50
CA GLN A 424 26.65 1.73 0.91
C GLN A 424 26.46 0.57 1.87
N GLN A 425 26.88 0.70 3.14
CA GLN A 425 26.70 -0.35 4.15
C GLN A 425 25.22 -0.64 4.44
N ASN A 426 24.39 0.40 4.56
CA ASN A 426 22.96 0.21 4.79
C ASN A 426 22.25 -0.39 3.58
N LEU A 427 22.61 0.03 2.39
CA LEU A 427 22.03 -0.49 1.17
C LEU A 427 22.36 -1.97 0.97
N LEU A 428 23.65 -2.36 1.12
CA LEU A 428 24.03 -3.77 1.06
C LEU A 428 23.25 -4.61 2.07
N ARG A 429 23.09 -4.10 3.30
CA ARG A 429 22.31 -4.80 4.32
C ARG A 429 20.83 -4.93 3.96
N ILE A 430 20.24 -3.91 3.33
CA ILE A 430 18.85 -3.96 2.87
C ILE A 430 18.71 -4.97 1.73
N VAL A 431 19.63 -4.97 0.79
CA VAL A 431 19.67 -5.93 -0.33
C VAL A 431 19.83 -7.35 0.16
N ASP A 432 20.80 -7.60 1.06
CA ASP A 432 21.01 -8.92 1.66
C ASP A 432 19.77 -9.41 2.43
N ASP A 433 19.12 -8.51 3.15
CA ASP A 433 17.89 -8.79 3.90
C ASP A 433 16.76 -9.19 2.95
N VAL A 434 16.54 -8.42 1.87
CA VAL A 434 15.52 -8.71 0.85
C VAL A 434 15.81 -10.05 0.17
N VAL A 435 17.04 -10.27 -0.30
CA VAL A 435 17.45 -11.52 -0.97
C VAL A 435 17.29 -12.73 -0.04
N SER A 436 17.71 -12.59 1.21
CA SER A 436 17.59 -13.68 2.21
C SER A 436 16.13 -14.05 2.46
N VAL A 437 15.27 -13.05 2.65
CA VAL A 437 13.82 -13.26 2.88
C VAL A 437 13.16 -13.89 1.66
N ILE A 438 13.51 -13.46 0.45
CA ILE A 438 12.97 -14.03 -0.78
C ILE A 438 13.35 -15.51 -0.91
N LYS A 439 14.62 -15.86 -0.77
CA LYS A 439 15.07 -17.26 -0.85
C LYS A 439 14.36 -18.13 0.19
N GLY A 440 14.25 -17.63 1.43
CA GLY A 440 13.51 -18.32 2.47
C GLY A 440 12.01 -18.46 2.19
N SER A 441 11.42 -17.44 1.57
CA SER A 441 9.99 -17.46 1.21
C SER A 441 9.69 -18.53 0.18
N ILE A 442 10.45 -18.63 -0.87
CA ILE A 442 10.27 -19.64 -1.93
C ILE A 442 10.27 -21.05 -1.33
N GLU A 443 11.25 -21.32 -0.47
CA GLU A 443 11.42 -22.65 0.11
C GLU A 443 10.30 -23.00 1.12
N LEU A 444 9.88 -22.07 1.92
CA LEU A 444 9.03 -22.32 3.09
C LEU A 444 7.54 -22.03 2.87
N TRP A 445 7.20 -21.02 2.06
CA TRP A 445 5.85 -20.51 1.96
C TRP A 445 4.78 -21.53 1.55
N PRO A 446 5.02 -22.43 0.56
CA PRO A 446 4.07 -23.48 0.24
C PRO A 446 3.73 -24.39 1.43
N THR A 447 4.74 -24.76 2.21
CA THR A 447 4.54 -25.54 3.44
C THR A 447 3.72 -24.78 4.48
N LEU A 448 3.95 -23.47 4.61
CA LEU A 448 3.16 -22.63 5.53
C LEU A 448 1.70 -22.53 5.11
N ILE A 449 1.44 -22.38 3.81
CA ILE A 449 0.07 -22.39 3.26
C ILE A 449 -0.63 -23.69 3.65
N GLU A 450 -0.03 -24.83 3.39
CA GLU A 450 -0.60 -26.15 3.70
C GLU A 450 -0.90 -26.29 5.21
N VAL A 451 0.08 -26.00 6.07
CA VAL A 451 -0.06 -26.09 7.52
C VAL A 451 -1.14 -25.16 8.04
N CYS A 452 -1.19 -23.93 7.55
CA CYS A 452 -2.17 -22.93 7.98
C CYS A 452 -3.58 -23.26 7.47
N TYR A 453 -3.72 -23.70 6.22
CA TYR A 453 -5.01 -24.11 5.66
C TYR A 453 -5.62 -25.29 6.46
N PHE A 454 -4.80 -26.30 6.77
CA PHE A 454 -5.24 -27.41 7.58
C PHE A 454 -5.69 -26.97 8.99
N GLN A 455 -4.90 -26.14 9.65
CA GLN A 455 -5.21 -25.65 11.01
C GLN A 455 -6.47 -24.79 11.02
N LYS A 456 -6.59 -23.87 10.07
CA LYS A 456 -7.74 -22.96 9.93
C LYS A 456 -9.04 -23.75 9.84
N ASN A 457 -9.06 -24.78 9.00
CA ASN A 457 -10.26 -25.59 8.77
C ASN A 457 -10.60 -26.55 9.93
N ARG A 458 -9.59 -26.94 10.74
CA ARG A 458 -9.77 -27.86 11.86
C ARG A 458 -10.16 -27.18 13.17
N ALA A 459 -9.50 -26.08 13.52
CA ALA A 459 -9.61 -25.48 14.85
C ALA A 459 -9.58 -23.94 14.84
N GLY A 460 -9.44 -23.33 13.67
CA GLY A 460 -9.20 -21.90 13.54
C GLY A 460 -7.75 -21.48 13.85
N LEU A 461 -7.41 -20.25 13.48
CA LEU A 461 -6.15 -19.61 13.86
C LEU A 461 -6.34 -18.71 15.08
N PRO A 462 -5.29 -18.46 15.88
CA PRO A 462 -5.40 -17.64 17.08
C PRO A 462 -5.91 -16.22 16.77
N GLN A 463 -7.06 -15.86 17.30
CA GLN A 463 -7.67 -14.55 17.15
C GLN A 463 -8.65 -14.29 18.30
N THR A 464 -8.83 -13.05 18.68
CA THR A 464 -9.79 -12.63 19.68
C THR A 464 -11.02 -12.04 19.02
N LYS A 465 -12.21 -12.58 19.29
CA LYS A 465 -13.46 -11.96 18.86
C LYS A 465 -13.71 -10.73 19.72
N VAL A 466 -13.81 -9.58 19.11
CA VAL A 466 -14.16 -8.34 19.80
C VAL A 466 -15.64 -8.41 20.15
N ASN A 467 -15.98 -8.21 21.44
CA ASN A 467 -17.36 -8.30 21.91
C ASN A 467 -18.20 -7.14 21.38
N ASN A 468 -18.86 -7.39 20.26
CA ASN A 468 -19.84 -6.46 19.72
C ASN A 468 -21.13 -6.59 20.50
N GLN A 469 -21.52 -5.56 21.24
CA GLN A 469 -22.90 -5.45 21.68
C GLN A 469 -23.76 -5.21 20.42
N LYS A 470 -24.32 -6.29 19.84
CA LYS A 470 -25.35 -6.17 18.81
C LYS A 470 -26.45 -5.27 19.37
N LYS A 471 -26.72 -4.17 18.71
CA LYS A 471 -27.92 -3.38 18.94
C LYS A 471 -29.13 -4.11 18.36
#